data_1219b46aebaca460f870e7ada824dc7d
#
_entry.id   1219b46aebaca460f870e7ada824dc7d
#
_cell.length_a   1.000
_cell.length_b   1.000
_cell.length_c   1.000
_cell.angle_alpha   90.00
_cell.angle_beta   90.00
_cell.angle_gamma   90.00
#
_symmetry.space_group_name_H-M   'P 1'
#
loop_
_entity.id
_entity.type
_entity.pdbx_description
1 polymer ?
#
loop_
_entity_poly.entity_id
_entity_poly.type
_entity_poly.pdbx_seq_one_letter_code
_entity_poly.pdbx_strand_id
1 'polypeptide(L)'
;DGNETDRPTDRPTRGRPIGDDDDDGVRRAVCGAAVRAPHTWTRRDATRRDASERARDTANARTHRDMSPRVLALFDVDGTLTVPRKEADDVMKRFMEDLRSRVTVGIVGGSDLVKISEQLGEGVEREYAYLFSENGLVAYKDGALLAKQSLKAFLGEDKLKRFINFVLHYVADLDVPVKRGTFIEFRAGMLNVSPIGRNCSQEERDEFERFDEKAGVRKAMVETLRKEFADYGLTYSIGGQISFDVFPQGWDKTYCLQFVENDFDVIHFFGDKTYPGGNDHEIFESPKTIGHTVTSPEDTRKQVTEHILDKL
;
A
#
# COMPACT_ATOMS: atom_id res chain seq x y z
N ASP A 1 -20.13 -59.35 -20.76
CA ASP A 1 -19.71 -60.01 -19.52
C ASP A 1 -19.25 -58.86 -18.58
N GLY A 2 -19.94 -58.32 -17.64
CA GLY A 2 -20.78 -58.89 -16.59
C GLY A 2 -20.13 -58.66 -15.25
N ASN A 3 -20.72 -57.83 -14.47
CA ASN A 3 -20.96 -57.81 -13.01
C ASN A 3 -20.59 -56.43 -12.40
N GLU A 4 -21.48 -55.58 -11.98
CA GLU A 4 -22.57 -55.57 -10.96
C GLU A 4 -22.13 -55.88 -9.51
N THR A 5 -22.64 -55.02 -8.62
CA THR A 5 -22.79 -55.07 -7.16
C THR A 5 -21.64 -54.44 -6.34
N ASP A 6 -21.80 -53.60 -5.31
CA ASP A 6 -22.94 -53.41 -4.42
C ASP A 6 -22.72 -52.12 -3.58
N ARG A 7 -23.81 -51.43 -3.25
CA ARG A 7 -23.85 -50.46 -2.13
C ARG A 7 -24.31 -51.21 -0.88
N PRO A 8 -24.01 -50.73 0.32
CA PRO A 8 -25.13 -50.34 1.17
C PRO A 8 -25.02 -48.98 1.85
N THR A 9 -26.17 -48.37 1.90
CA THR A 9 -26.68 -47.30 2.77
C THR A 9 -26.59 -47.70 4.24
N ASP A 10 -26.29 -46.74 5.12
CA ASP A 10 -27.08 -46.57 6.34
C ASP A 10 -26.93 -45.19 7.00
N ARG A 11 -28.05 -44.56 7.22
CA ARG A 11 -28.43 -43.58 8.23
C ARG A 11 -29.41 -44.26 9.17
N PRO A 12 -29.84 -43.70 10.30
CA PRO A 12 -29.43 -42.58 11.17
C PRO A 12 -29.49 -42.95 12.68
N THR A 13 -29.14 -42.03 13.59
CA THR A 13 -29.97 -41.87 14.82
C THR A 13 -29.74 -40.53 15.52
N ARG A 14 -30.86 -39.96 15.91
CA ARG A 14 -31.11 -38.77 16.73
C ARG A 14 -30.78 -39.03 18.20
N GLY A 15 -30.50 -37.97 18.94
CA GLY A 15 -30.58 -37.92 20.39
C GLY A 15 -30.43 -36.51 20.94
N ARG A 16 -31.50 -35.84 21.19
CA ARG A 16 -31.73 -34.79 22.20
C ARG A 16 -32.33 -35.47 23.43
N PRO A 17 -32.58 -34.82 24.58
CA PRO A 17 -32.39 -33.45 25.07
C PRO A 17 -32.09 -33.28 26.60
N ILE A 18 -32.08 -32.02 27.09
CA ILE A 18 -32.63 -31.48 28.36
C ILE A 18 -31.74 -31.53 29.61
N GLY A 19 -31.68 -30.39 30.27
CA GLY A 19 -31.34 -30.16 31.67
C GLY A 19 -31.23 -28.67 31.97
N ASP A 20 -32.38 -28.03 32.25
CA ASP A 20 -32.53 -26.79 33.01
C ASP A 20 -32.09 -27.04 34.46
N ASP A 21 -31.60 -26.01 35.11
CA ASP A 21 -32.07 -25.61 36.44
C ASP A 21 -31.40 -24.33 36.91
N ASP A 22 -32.25 -23.39 37.22
CA ASP A 22 -32.32 -22.27 38.11
C ASP A 22 -31.36 -22.28 39.32
N ASP A 23 -30.85 -21.14 39.81
CA ASP A 23 -31.43 -20.48 40.96
C ASP A 23 -30.72 -19.19 41.38
N ASP A 24 -31.49 -18.28 41.82
CA ASP A 24 -31.39 -17.06 42.56
C ASP A 24 -30.20 -16.83 43.53
N GLY A 25 -29.87 -15.52 43.66
CA GLY A 25 -29.01 -15.06 44.74
C GLY A 25 -28.80 -13.55 44.82
N VAL A 26 -29.92 -12.79 44.88
CA VAL A 26 -29.86 -11.35 45.24
C VAL A 26 -29.43 -11.21 46.71
N ARG A 27 -28.29 -10.52 46.96
CA ARG A 27 -28.02 -9.94 48.32
C ARG A 27 -27.69 -8.44 48.16
N ARG A 28 -28.66 -7.67 48.60
CA ARG A 28 -28.51 -6.24 48.97
C ARG A 28 -27.57 -6.12 50.16
N ALA A 29 -26.53 -5.29 50.05
CA ALA A 29 -25.79 -4.79 51.20
C ALA A 29 -26.10 -3.31 51.39
N VAL A 30 -26.54 -3.00 52.58
CA VAL A 30 -27.04 -1.70 53.06
C VAL A 30 -25.87 -0.75 53.24
N CYS A 31 -25.99 0.49 52.76
CA CYS A 31 -25.10 1.62 53.02
C CYS A 31 -25.11 2.02 54.50
N GLY A 32 -23.95 1.94 55.15
CA GLY A 32 -23.67 2.65 56.41
C GLY A 32 -22.92 3.93 56.09
N ALA A 33 -23.59 5.06 56.25
CA ALA A 33 -22.97 6.37 56.15
C ALA A 33 -22.15 6.68 57.41
N ALA A 34 -20.83 6.71 57.29
CA ALA A 34 -19.92 7.20 58.31
C ALA A 34 -19.69 8.71 58.09
N VAL A 35 -20.18 9.52 58.99
CA VAL A 35 -19.93 10.98 59.07
C VAL A 35 -18.46 11.20 59.41
N ARG A 36 -17.68 11.76 58.51
CA ARG A 36 -16.29 12.19 58.74
C ARG A 36 -16.26 13.59 59.33
N ALA A 37 -15.55 13.74 60.46
CA ALA A 37 -15.21 15.00 61.08
C ALA A 37 -14.33 15.89 60.17
N PRO A 38 -14.39 17.24 60.30
CA PRO A 38 -13.64 18.15 59.46
C PRO A 38 -12.12 18.07 59.73
N HIS A 39 -11.34 17.81 58.71
CA HIS A 39 -9.88 17.86 58.76
C HIS A 39 -9.39 19.31 58.93
N THR A 40 -8.68 19.56 60.00
CA THR A 40 -7.93 20.82 60.22
C THR A 40 -6.70 20.83 59.29
N TRP A 41 -6.62 21.80 58.38
CA TRP A 41 -5.49 22.03 57.50
C TRP A 41 -4.25 22.46 58.28
N THR A 42 -3.16 21.71 58.20
CA THR A 42 -1.88 22.09 58.79
C THR A 42 -0.96 22.72 57.73
N ARG A 43 -0.01 23.56 58.15
CA ARG A 43 1.01 24.18 57.26
C ARG A 43 1.81 23.18 56.43
N ARG A 44 1.84 21.88 56.81
CA ARG A 44 2.48 20.82 56.06
C ARG A 44 1.71 20.40 54.80
N ASP A 45 0.39 20.57 54.76
CA ASP A 45 -0.43 20.22 53.60
C ASP A 45 -0.32 21.25 52.47
N ALA A 46 -0.08 22.54 52.83
CA ALA A 46 0.14 23.61 51.86
C ALA A 46 1.47 23.42 51.10
N THR A 47 2.54 23.02 51.79
CA THR A 47 3.85 22.77 51.14
C THR A 47 3.86 21.51 50.23
N ARG A 48 3.03 20.52 50.56
CA ARG A 48 2.89 19.32 49.69
C ARG A 48 2.10 19.61 48.40
N ARG A 49 1.09 20.48 48.45
CA ARG A 49 0.36 20.93 47.27
C ARG A 49 1.25 21.75 46.33
N ASP A 50 1.99 22.70 46.88
CA ASP A 50 2.91 23.54 46.10
C ASP A 50 4.01 22.72 45.41
N ALA A 51 4.53 21.66 46.07
CA ALA A 51 5.49 20.74 45.49
C ALA A 51 4.86 19.85 44.38
N SER A 52 3.58 19.44 44.53
CA SER A 52 2.89 18.63 43.54
C SER A 52 2.44 19.45 42.32
N GLU A 53 2.07 20.71 42.51
CA GLU A 53 1.76 21.66 41.43
C GLU A 53 3.04 22.02 40.65
N ARG A 54 4.14 22.33 41.33
CA ARG A 54 5.44 22.57 40.68
C ARG A 54 5.98 21.33 39.95
N ALA A 55 5.72 20.12 40.47
CA ALA A 55 6.10 18.87 39.76
C ALA A 55 5.21 18.63 38.55
N ARG A 56 3.92 19.01 38.56
CA ARG A 56 3.02 18.97 37.41
C ARG A 56 3.37 20.04 36.38
N ASP A 57 3.69 21.26 36.81
CA ASP A 57 4.12 22.34 35.93
C ASP A 57 5.47 22.05 35.29
N THR A 58 6.42 21.41 36.00
CA THR A 58 7.69 20.97 35.44
C THR A 58 7.54 19.73 34.55
N ALA A 59 6.58 18.83 34.81
CA ALA A 59 6.24 17.72 33.90
C ALA A 59 5.54 18.24 32.64
N ASN A 60 4.60 19.20 32.79
CA ASN A 60 3.91 19.83 31.65
C ASN A 60 4.84 20.73 30.83
N ALA A 61 5.80 21.43 31.49
CA ALA A 61 6.84 22.20 30.80
C ALA A 61 7.87 21.31 30.09
N ARG A 62 8.04 20.04 30.50
CA ARG A 62 8.87 19.06 29.78
C ARG A 62 8.18 18.46 28.55
N THR A 63 6.85 18.50 28.48
CA THR A 63 6.07 18.02 27.32
C THR A 63 5.91 19.06 26.22
N HIS A 64 6.27 20.34 26.48
CA HIS A 64 6.33 21.41 25.47
C HIS A 64 7.74 21.69 24.95
N ARG A 65 8.70 20.78 25.16
CA ARG A 65 10.01 20.88 24.54
C ARG A 65 9.89 20.49 23.07
N ASP A 66 9.90 21.55 22.23
CA ASP A 66 10.41 21.57 20.86
C ASP A 66 10.22 20.25 20.08
N MET A 67 8.96 19.93 19.76
CA MET A 67 8.67 18.87 18.83
C MET A 67 8.59 19.51 17.44
N SER A 68 9.75 19.68 16.80
CA SER A 68 9.78 19.87 15.35
C SER A 68 8.90 18.78 14.70
N PRO A 69 8.08 19.11 13.72
CA PRO A 69 7.20 18.14 13.09
C PRO A 69 8.01 16.96 12.57
N ARG A 70 7.55 15.74 12.79
CA ARG A 70 8.16 14.54 12.24
C ARG A 70 7.88 14.51 10.74
N VAL A 71 8.90 14.75 9.94
CA VAL A 71 8.82 14.85 8.49
C VAL A 71 9.27 13.55 7.84
N LEU A 72 8.50 13.04 6.89
CA LEU A 72 8.89 11.99 5.96
C LEU A 72 9.02 12.59 4.55
N ALA A 73 10.18 12.40 3.93
CA ALA A 73 10.38 12.61 2.50
C ALA A 73 10.25 11.28 1.77
N LEU A 74 9.16 11.12 1.00
CA LEU A 74 8.81 9.91 0.26
C LEU A 74 9.01 10.14 -1.24
N PHE A 75 9.74 9.24 -1.90
CA PHE A 75 10.16 9.39 -3.29
C PHE A 75 9.70 8.22 -4.15
N ASP A 76 9.18 8.53 -5.35
CA ASP A 76 9.20 7.60 -6.47
C ASP A 76 10.64 7.36 -6.96
N VAL A 77 10.85 6.33 -7.78
CA VAL A 77 12.18 5.96 -8.28
C VAL A 77 12.42 6.45 -9.71
N ASP A 78 11.64 5.93 -10.67
CA ASP A 78 11.82 6.17 -12.10
C ASP A 78 11.43 7.60 -12.49
N GLY A 79 12.36 8.40 -13.02
CA GLY A 79 12.10 9.80 -13.39
C GLY A 79 12.20 10.77 -12.21
N THR A 80 12.30 10.27 -10.99
CA THR A 80 12.38 11.03 -9.74
C THR A 80 13.77 10.98 -9.13
N LEU A 81 14.24 9.81 -8.71
CA LEU A 81 15.60 9.60 -8.18
C LEU A 81 16.58 9.16 -9.26
N THR A 82 16.08 8.54 -10.32
CA THR A 82 16.87 8.03 -11.43
C THR A 82 16.29 8.50 -12.75
N VAL A 83 17.11 8.58 -13.78
CA VAL A 83 16.59 8.55 -15.16
C VAL A 83 15.89 7.20 -15.33
N PRO A 84 14.69 7.16 -15.96
CA PRO A 84 13.91 5.93 -16.03
C PRO A 84 14.72 4.70 -16.47
N ARG A 85 14.66 3.63 -15.69
CA ARG A 85 15.37 2.35 -15.88
C ARG A 85 16.90 2.43 -15.84
N LYS A 86 17.47 3.50 -15.33
CA LYS A 86 18.93 3.64 -15.11
C LYS A 86 19.23 3.65 -13.63
N GLU A 87 20.49 3.38 -13.30
CA GLU A 87 21.01 3.56 -11.95
C GLU A 87 21.04 5.03 -11.53
N ALA A 88 20.88 5.29 -10.25
CA ALA A 88 21.10 6.61 -9.67
C ALA A 88 22.57 7.03 -9.85
N ASP A 89 22.78 8.26 -10.28
CA ASP A 89 24.13 8.80 -10.40
C ASP A 89 24.77 9.10 -9.01
N ASP A 90 26.08 9.28 -9.00
CA ASP A 90 26.82 9.54 -7.76
C ASP A 90 26.43 10.85 -7.08
N VAL A 91 25.87 11.81 -7.84
CA VAL A 91 25.40 13.08 -7.29
C VAL A 91 24.13 12.85 -6.49
N MET A 92 23.17 12.09 -7.06
CA MET A 92 21.94 11.73 -6.37
C MET A 92 22.23 10.83 -5.16
N LYS A 93 23.08 9.83 -5.28
CA LYS A 93 23.45 8.95 -4.16
C LYS A 93 23.97 9.74 -2.96
N ARG A 94 24.91 10.68 -3.18
CA ARG A 94 25.44 11.56 -2.13
C ARG A 94 24.39 12.51 -1.56
N PHE A 95 23.53 13.05 -2.40
CA PHE A 95 22.43 13.91 -1.96
C PHE A 95 21.47 13.14 -1.03
N MET A 96 21.09 11.91 -1.39
CA MET A 96 20.21 11.07 -0.59
C MET A 96 20.86 10.65 0.74
N GLU A 97 22.18 10.45 0.77
CA GLU A 97 22.94 10.19 1.99
C GLU A 97 22.90 11.40 2.94
N ASP A 98 23.13 12.61 2.43
CA ASP A 98 23.00 13.85 3.23
C ASP A 98 21.56 14.03 3.73
N LEU A 99 20.58 13.86 2.87
CA LEU A 99 19.15 14.01 3.22
C LEU A 99 18.74 13.05 4.35
N ARG A 100 19.15 11.77 4.28
CA ARG A 100 18.86 10.75 5.32
C ARG A 100 19.45 11.11 6.68
N SER A 101 20.51 11.92 6.72
CA SER A 101 21.09 12.38 7.98
C SER A 101 20.25 13.47 8.68
N ARG A 102 19.30 14.09 7.95
CA ARG A 102 18.52 15.26 8.42
C ARG A 102 17.05 14.97 8.60
N VAL A 103 16.47 14.16 7.72
CA VAL A 103 15.04 13.78 7.76
C VAL A 103 14.86 12.29 7.52
N THR A 104 13.70 11.77 7.93
CA THR A 104 13.35 10.40 7.57
C THR A 104 13.03 10.31 6.09
N VAL A 105 13.63 9.34 5.42
CA VAL A 105 13.44 9.10 3.97
C VAL A 105 12.80 7.75 3.73
N GLY A 106 11.81 7.74 2.84
CA GLY A 106 11.17 6.54 2.31
C GLY A 106 11.21 6.50 0.79
N ILE A 107 11.20 5.29 0.24
CA ILE A 107 11.12 5.03 -1.20
C ILE A 107 9.82 4.29 -1.50
N VAL A 108 9.12 4.68 -2.57
CA VAL A 108 7.95 3.94 -3.06
C VAL A 108 8.04 3.75 -4.57
N GLY A 109 8.18 2.51 -5.01
CA GLY A 109 8.23 2.16 -6.43
C GLY A 109 7.15 1.16 -6.84
N GLY A 110 6.66 1.27 -8.07
CA GLY A 110 5.76 0.26 -8.67
C GLY A 110 6.47 -1.05 -9.04
N SER A 111 7.79 -1.06 -9.08
CA SER A 111 8.63 -2.22 -9.37
C SER A 111 8.84 -3.10 -8.13
N ASP A 112 9.25 -4.35 -8.36
CA ASP A 112 9.72 -5.25 -7.32
C ASP A 112 11.05 -4.78 -6.70
N LEU A 113 11.43 -5.36 -5.55
CA LEU A 113 12.65 -5.00 -4.84
C LEU A 113 13.91 -5.20 -5.68
N VAL A 114 13.95 -6.23 -6.52
CA VAL A 114 15.13 -6.53 -7.36
C VAL A 114 15.42 -5.36 -8.30
N LYS A 115 14.39 -4.87 -9.00
CA LYS A 115 14.53 -3.71 -9.91
C LYS A 115 14.86 -2.42 -9.18
N ILE A 116 14.29 -2.20 -7.99
CA ILE A 116 14.62 -1.03 -7.18
C ILE A 116 16.10 -1.11 -6.74
N SER A 117 16.58 -2.31 -6.37
CA SER A 117 17.98 -2.54 -6.01
C SER A 117 18.93 -2.34 -7.20
N GLU A 118 18.54 -2.74 -8.40
CA GLU A 118 19.33 -2.46 -9.63
C GLU A 118 19.50 -0.95 -9.88
N GLN A 119 18.53 -0.14 -9.47
CA GLN A 119 18.55 1.31 -9.70
C GLN A 119 19.20 2.11 -8.57
N LEU A 120 18.98 1.73 -7.31
CA LEU A 120 19.43 2.49 -6.15
C LEU A 120 20.62 1.85 -5.41
N GLY A 121 20.92 0.59 -5.69
CA GLY A 121 22.02 -0.16 -5.08
C GLY A 121 21.53 -1.39 -4.31
N GLU A 122 22.43 -2.38 -4.17
CA GLU A 122 22.16 -3.58 -3.37
C GLU A 122 21.99 -3.23 -1.89
N GLY A 123 20.99 -3.83 -1.24
CA GLY A 123 20.72 -3.58 0.18
C GLY A 123 19.93 -2.30 0.45
N VAL A 124 19.36 -1.70 -0.58
CA VAL A 124 18.55 -0.47 -0.51
C VAL A 124 17.47 -0.51 0.58
N GLU A 125 16.94 -1.70 0.91
CA GLU A 125 15.95 -1.88 1.99
C GLU A 125 16.50 -1.55 3.39
N ARG A 126 17.85 -1.53 3.54
CA ARG A 126 18.53 -1.19 4.80
C ARG A 126 19.05 0.24 4.83
N GLU A 127 19.09 0.87 3.67
CA GLU A 127 19.60 2.23 3.56
C GLU A 127 18.55 3.28 3.90
N TYR A 128 17.28 2.98 3.63
CA TYR A 128 16.16 3.90 3.86
C TYR A 128 15.29 3.42 5.02
N ALA A 129 14.77 4.36 5.79
CA ALA A 129 13.88 4.04 6.92
C ALA A 129 12.64 3.26 6.47
N TYR A 130 12.13 3.57 5.28
CA TYR A 130 11.04 2.84 4.65
C TYR A 130 11.35 2.56 3.19
N LEU A 131 11.08 1.34 2.76
CA LEU A 131 11.10 0.95 1.35
C LEU A 131 9.82 0.20 1.01
N PHE A 132 9.10 0.73 0.03
CA PHE A 132 7.84 0.22 -0.47
C PHE A 132 8.00 -0.21 -1.92
N SER A 133 8.17 -1.51 -2.17
CA SER A 133 8.13 -2.09 -3.50
C SER A 133 6.72 -2.52 -3.85
N GLU A 134 6.43 -2.65 -5.15
CA GLU A 134 5.10 -2.99 -5.66
C GLU A 134 4.00 -2.07 -5.05
N ASN A 135 4.23 -0.75 -5.03
CA ASN A 135 3.34 0.26 -4.45
C ASN A 135 3.12 0.13 -2.93
N GLY A 136 3.96 -0.59 -2.21
CA GLY A 136 3.82 -0.86 -0.77
C GLY A 136 3.20 -2.20 -0.43
N LEU A 137 2.93 -3.05 -1.43
CA LEU A 137 2.49 -4.43 -1.18
C LEU A 137 3.58 -5.27 -0.51
N VAL A 138 4.83 -4.91 -0.77
CA VAL A 138 5.97 -5.40 -0.01
C VAL A 138 6.62 -4.20 0.66
N ALA A 139 6.49 -4.12 1.98
CA ALA A 139 6.95 -2.99 2.79
C ALA A 139 8.09 -3.42 3.71
N TYR A 140 9.15 -2.61 3.74
CA TYR A 140 10.26 -2.74 4.66
C TYR A 140 10.36 -1.50 5.54
N LYS A 141 10.74 -1.70 6.80
CA LYS A 141 11.09 -0.64 7.75
C LYS A 141 12.45 -1.00 8.37
N ASP A 142 13.42 -0.09 8.25
CA ASP A 142 14.78 -0.28 8.78
C ASP A 142 15.41 -1.63 8.38
N GLY A 143 15.19 -2.05 7.13
CA GLY A 143 15.69 -3.32 6.57
C GLY A 143 14.88 -4.57 6.95
N ALA A 144 13.92 -4.46 7.86
CA ALA A 144 13.06 -5.57 8.24
C ALA A 144 11.77 -5.60 7.41
N LEU A 145 11.37 -6.79 6.95
CA LEU A 145 10.08 -6.97 6.25
C LEU A 145 8.93 -6.64 7.22
N LEU A 146 8.19 -5.57 6.92
CA LEU A 146 7.03 -5.12 7.69
C LEU A 146 5.74 -5.80 7.24
N ALA A 147 5.51 -5.88 5.93
CA ALA A 147 4.31 -6.48 5.35
C ALA A 147 4.60 -7.04 3.96
N LYS A 148 3.83 -8.07 3.59
CA LYS A 148 3.83 -8.62 2.23
C LYS A 148 2.42 -9.06 1.86
N GLN A 149 1.90 -8.49 0.78
CA GLN A 149 0.60 -8.84 0.21
C GLN A 149 0.77 -9.53 -1.14
N SER A 150 -0.25 -10.26 -1.56
CA SER A 150 -0.28 -10.82 -2.91
C SER A 150 -1.71 -10.88 -3.44
N LEU A 151 -1.87 -10.72 -4.75
CA LEU A 151 -3.15 -10.85 -5.44
C LEU A 151 -3.80 -12.22 -5.16
N LYS A 152 -2.98 -13.28 -5.08
CA LYS A 152 -3.44 -14.62 -4.73
C LYS A 152 -4.04 -14.69 -3.33
N ALA A 153 -3.42 -14.04 -2.35
CA ALA A 153 -3.94 -13.99 -0.98
C ALA A 153 -5.23 -13.15 -0.89
N PHE A 154 -5.33 -12.09 -1.69
CA PHE A 154 -6.50 -11.21 -1.74
C PHE A 154 -7.72 -11.90 -2.38
N LEU A 155 -7.58 -12.45 -3.58
CA LEU A 155 -8.70 -13.06 -4.32
C LEU A 155 -9.00 -14.51 -3.91
N GLY A 156 -7.98 -15.25 -3.49
CA GLY A 156 -8.02 -16.71 -3.41
C GLY A 156 -7.91 -17.38 -4.79
N GLU A 157 -7.51 -18.65 -4.79
CA GLU A 157 -7.20 -19.40 -6.02
C GLU A 157 -8.42 -19.56 -6.95
N ASP A 158 -9.61 -19.79 -6.40
CA ASP A 158 -10.81 -20.05 -7.21
C ASP A 158 -11.29 -18.82 -7.97
N LYS A 159 -11.32 -17.65 -7.32
CA LYS A 159 -11.67 -16.37 -7.99
C LYS A 159 -10.61 -16.00 -9.02
N LEU A 160 -9.34 -16.17 -8.67
CA LEU A 160 -8.22 -15.87 -9.55
C LEU A 160 -8.27 -16.74 -10.83
N LYS A 161 -8.50 -18.05 -10.66
CA LYS A 161 -8.62 -18.99 -11.77
C LYS A 161 -9.84 -18.68 -12.66
N ARG A 162 -10.99 -18.34 -12.06
CA ARG A 162 -12.18 -17.91 -12.83
C ARG A 162 -11.88 -16.66 -13.65
N PHE A 163 -11.22 -15.67 -13.05
CA PHE A 163 -10.83 -14.44 -13.75
C PHE A 163 -9.88 -14.72 -14.91
N ILE A 164 -8.83 -15.48 -14.67
CA ILE A 164 -7.84 -15.86 -15.71
C ILE A 164 -8.51 -16.63 -16.86
N ASN A 165 -9.36 -17.60 -16.55
CA ASN A 165 -10.07 -18.36 -17.59
C ASN A 165 -10.95 -17.45 -18.45
N PHE A 166 -11.70 -16.53 -17.84
CA PHE A 166 -12.52 -15.58 -18.58
C PHE A 166 -11.68 -14.70 -19.51
N VAL A 167 -10.55 -14.17 -19.01
CA VAL A 167 -9.63 -13.35 -19.82
C VAL A 167 -9.07 -14.15 -21.00
N LEU A 168 -8.68 -15.42 -20.79
CA LEU A 168 -8.14 -16.26 -21.86
C LEU A 168 -9.21 -16.56 -22.94
N HIS A 169 -10.45 -16.86 -22.53
CA HIS A 169 -11.57 -17.03 -23.47
C HIS A 169 -11.82 -15.74 -24.25
N TYR A 170 -11.88 -14.61 -23.57
CA TYR A 170 -12.09 -13.32 -24.22
C TYR A 170 -11.00 -13.01 -25.26
N VAL A 171 -9.73 -13.21 -24.88
CA VAL A 171 -8.58 -12.99 -25.80
C VAL A 171 -8.60 -13.97 -26.97
N ALA A 172 -9.05 -15.21 -26.77
CA ALA A 172 -9.13 -16.20 -27.87
C ALA A 172 -10.05 -15.72 -28.98
N ASP A 173 -11.18 -15.07 -28.63
CA ASP A 173 -12.20 -14.63 -29.58
C ASP A 173 -11.92 -13.21 -30.15
N LEU A 174 -10.93 -12.48 -29.60
CA LEU A 174 -10.60 -11.16 -30.13
C LEU A 174 -10.03 -11.22 -31.54
N ASP A 175 -10.53 -10.34 -32.41
CA ASP A 175 -9.92 -10.04 -33.71
C ASP A 175 -8.92 -8.86 -33.52
N VAL A 176 -7.64 -9.21 -33.52
CA VAL A 176 -6.51 -8.28 -33.35
C VAL A 176 -5.41 -8.58 -34.36
N PRO A 177 -4.58 -7.61 -34.74
CA PRO A 177 -3.60 -7.79 -35.83
C PRO A 177 -2.66 -8.98 -35.65
N VAL A 178 -2.24 -9.23 -34.40
CA VAL A 178 -1.32 -10.31 -34.05
C VAL A 178 -1.64 -10.93 -32.71
N LYS A 179 -1.25 -12.20 -32.50
CA LYS A 179 -1.29 -12.87 -31.18
C LYS A 179 0.03 -13.61 -30.98
N ARG A 180 0.78 -13.32 -29.89
CA ARG A 180 2.14 -13.84 -29.69
C ARG A 180 2.36 -14.70 -28.46
N GLY A 181 1.55 -14.56 -27.44
CA GLY A 181 1.71 -15.28 -26.19
C GLY A 181 2.09 -14.38 -25.01
N THR A 182 2.10 -14.96 -23.80
CA THR A 182 2.08 -14.25 -22.53
C THR A 182 0.96 -13.20 -22.54
N PHE A 183 -0.28 -13.67 -22.70
CA PHE A 183 -1.46 -12.82 -22.69
C PHE A 183 -1.78 -12.32 -21.28
N ILE A 184 -1.41 -13.09 -20.26
CA ILE A 184 -1.51 -12.73 -18.85
C ILE A 184 -0.16 -12.96 -18.20
N GLU A 185 0.47 -11.90 -17.73
CA GLU A 185 1.66 -11.96 -16.88
C GLU A 185 1.22 -11.86 -15.42
N PHE A 186 1.42 -12.95 -14.67
CA PHE A 186 1.10 -13.00 -13.25
C PHE A 186 2.23 -12.41 -12.42
N ARG A 187 1.93 -11.35 -11.67
CA ARG A 187 2.84 -10.72 -10.71
C ARG A 187 2.32 -10.87 -9.30
N ALA A 188 3.15 -10.59 -8.29
CA ALA A 188 2.72 -10.75 -6.90
C ALA A 188 1.49 -9.90 -6.57
N GLY A 189 1.47 -8.63 -6.97
CA GLY A 189 0.40 -7.68 -6.65
C GLY A 189 -0.64 -7.47 -7.74
N MET A 190 -0.42 -7.95 -8.97
CA MET A 190 -1.28 -7.64 -10.12
C MET A 190 -1.22 -8.72 -11.21
N LEU A 191 -2.17 -8.61 -12.15
CA LEU A 191 -2.08 -9.25 -13.45
C LEU A 191 -1.84 -8.17 -14.52
N ASN A 192 -0.85 -8.36 -15.40
CA ASN A 192 -0.74 -7.56 -16.61
C ASN A 192 -1.37 -8.33 -17.76
N VAL A 193 -2.38 -7.77 -18.40
CA VAL A 193 -3.16 -8.40 -19.47
C VAL A 193 -2.86 -7.72 -20.80
N SER A 194 -2.46 -8.50 -21.81
CA SER A 194 -2.17 -8.01 -23.16
C SER A 194 -3.00 -8.75 -24.20
N PRO A 195 -3.91 -8.07 -24.94
CA PRO A 195 -4.69 -8.69 -26.01
C PRO A 195 -3.87 -9.37 -27.10
N ILE A 196 -2.68 -8.85 -27.42
CA ILE A 196 -1.78 -9.40 -28.43
C ILE A 196 -0.66 -10.26 -27.84
N GLY A 197 -0.50 -10.26 -26.50
CA GLY A 197 0.57 -10.95 -25.80
C GLY A 197 1.86 -10.13 -25.72
N ARG A 198 2.60 -10.35 -24.63
CA ARG A 198 3.82 -9.57 -24.31
C ARG A 198 5.05 -9.96 -25.12
N ASN A 199 5.04 -11.14 -25.76
CA ASN A 199 6.16 -11.65 -26.57
C ASN A 199 6.20 -11.05 -27.98
N CYS A 200 5.43 -10.00 -28.25
CA CYS A 200 5.45 -9.28 -29.52
C CYS A 200 6.70 -8.38 -29.65
N SER A 201 7.12 -8.12 -30.90
CA SER A 201 8.21 -7.20 -31.20
C SER A 201 7.84 -5.73 -30.94
N GLN A 202 8.80 -4.81 -31.02
CA GLN A 202 8.52 -3.39 -30.85
C GLN A 202 7.64 -2.86 -32.00
N GLU A 203 7.87 -3.30 -33.21
CA GLU A 203 7.06 -2.91 -34.38
C GLU A 203 5.61 -3.35 -34.22
N GLU A 204 5.39 -4.57 -33.70
CA GLU A 204 4.05 -5.10 -33.42
C GLU A 204 3.36 -4.34 -32.28
N ARG A 205 4.12 -3.82 -31.29
CA ARG A 205 3.59 -2.94 -30.23
C ARG A 205 3.11 -1.62 -30.82
N ASP A 206 3.93 -1.00 -31.66
CA ASP A 206 3.62 0.29 -32.29
C ASP A 206 2.42 0.15 -33.24
N GLU A 207 2.30 -0.98 -33.94
CA GLU A 207 1.15 -1.29 -34.80
C GLU A 207 -0.13 -1.48 -33.97
N PHE A 208 -0.06 -2.27 -32.90
CA PHE A 208 -1.21 -2.50 -32.03
C PHE A 208 -1.65 -1.22 -31.32
N GLU A 209 -0.75 -0.37 -30.87
CA GLU A 209 -1.11 0.92 -30.25
C GLU A 209 -1.95 1.79 -31.21
N ARG A 210 -1.47 1.97 -32.46
CA ARG A 210 -2.22 2.67 -33.51
C ARG A 210 -3.57 2.03 -33.85
N PHE A 211 -3.64 0.71 -33.79
CA PHE A 211 -4.88 -0.05 -34.01
C PHE A 211 -5.85 0.19 -32.83
N ASP A 212 -5.37 0.04 -31.60
CA ASP A 212 -6.20 0.13 -30.38
C ASP A 212 -6.71 1.55 -30.12
N GLU A 213 -5.96 2.60 -30.50
CA GLU A 213 -6.43 3.98 -30.48
C GLU A 213 -7.72 4.19 -31.28
N LYS A 214 -7.92 3.42 -32.35
CA LYS A 214 -9.11 3.49 -33.19
C LYS A 214 -10.17 2.47 -32.81
N ALA A 215 -9.75 1.23 -32.55
CA ALA A 215 -10.64 0.11 -32.28
C ALA A 215 -11.11 0.02 -30.82
N GLY A 216 -10.34 0.59 -29.87
CA GLY A 216 -10.69 0.62 -28.46
C GLY A 216 -10.75 -0.76 -27.81
N VAL A 217 -9.94 -1.72 -28.26
CA VAL A 217 -9.97 -3.11 -27.80
C VAL A 217 -9.73 -3.22 -26.30
N ARG A 218 -8.67 -2.59 -25.80
CA ARG A 218 -8.36 -2.63 -24.35
C ARG A 218 -9.47 -1.99 -23.54
N LYS A 219 -10.03 -0.87 -24.01
CA LYS A 219 -11.13 -0.16 -23.34
C LYS A 219 -12.38 -1.06 -23.26
N ALA A 220 -12.79 -1.66 -24.36
CA ALA A 220 -13.95 -2.56 -24.41
C ALA A 220 -13.76 -3.80 -23.52
N MET A 221 -12.56 -4.36 -23.51
CA MET A 221 -12.21 -5.49 -22.66
C MET A 221 -12.28 -5.11 -21.15
N VAL A 222 -11.70 -3.98 -20.77
CA VAL A 222 -11.77 -3.47 -19.39
C VAL A 222 -13.21 -3.20 -18.95
N GLU A 223 -14.04 -2.62 -19.82
CA GLU A 223 -15.47 -2.39 -19.51
C GLU A 223 -16.22 -3.71 -19.29
N THR A 224 -15.91 -4.73 -20.08
CA THR A 224 -16.48 -6.08 -19.91
C THR A 224 -16.05 -6.71 -18.60
N LEU A 225 -14.74 -6.65 -18.27
CA LEU A 225 -14.20 -7.20 -17.04
C LEU A 225 -14.75 -6.48 -15.79
N ARG A 226 -14.92 -5.17 -15.84
CA ARG A 226 -15.55 -4.39 -14.76
C ARG A 226 -16.99 -4.83 -14.46
N LYS A 227 -17.74 -5.22 -15.49
CA LYS A 227 -19.12 -5.71 -15.32
C LYS A 227 -19.13 -7.14 -14.80
N GLU A 228 -18.35 -8.03 -15.38
CA GLU A 228 -18.34 -9.45 -15.03
C GLU A 228 -17.78 -9.71 -13.63
N PHE A 229 -16.81 -8.90 -13.20
CA PHE A 229 -16.09 -9.04 -11.91
C PHE A 229 -16.29 -7.86 -10.97
N ALA A 230 -17.48 -7.25 -11.00
CA ALA A 230 -17.80 -6.07 -10.19
C ALA A 230 -17.66 -6.33 -8.67
N ASP A 231 -17.87 -7.57 -8.23
CA ASP A 231 -17.77 -8.03 -6.84
C ASP A 231 -16.35 -8.45 -6.41
N TYR A 232 -15.33 -8.35 -7.30
CA TYR A 232 -13.94 -8.74 -6.98
C TYR A 232 -13.13 -7.63 -6.35
N GLY A 233 -13.63 -6.38 -6.35
CA GLY A 233 -12.92 -5.22 -5.80
C GLY A 233 -11.63 -4.92 -6.58
N LEU A 234 -11.67 -5.02 -7.92
CA LEU A 234 -10.52 -4.82 -8.80
C LEU A 234 -10.54 -3.45 -9.46
N THR A 235 -9.36 -2.91 -9.67
CA THR A 235 -9.05 -1.74 -10.51
C THR A 235 -8.40 -2.22 -11.82
N TYR A 236 -8.68 -1.50 -12.89
CA TYR A 236 -8.15 -1.75 -14.22
C TYR A 236 -7.51 -0.47 -14.74
N SER A 237 -6.22 -0.49 -15.02
CA SER A 237 -5.45 0.65 -15.51
C SER A 237 -4.87 0.35 -16.89
N ILE A 238 -5.33 1.07 -17.91
CA ILE A 238 -4.77 0.94 -19.27
C ILE A 238 -3.51 1.79 -19.31
N GLY A 239 -2.37 1.13 -19.49
CA GLY A 239 -1.06 1.77 -19.55
C GLY A 239 -0.15 1.12 -20.59
N GLY A 240 0.83 1.89 -21.06
CA GLY A 240 1.73 1.46 -22.11
C GLY A 240 1.01 1.15 -23.44
N GLN A 241 1.72 0.52 -24.38
CA GLN A 241 1.25 0.34 -25.75
C GLN A 241 0.29 -0.83 -25.94
N ILE A 242 0.42 -1.92 -25.16
CA ILE A 242 -0.20 -3.22 -25.49
C ILE A 242 -0.99 -3.88 -24.39
N SER A 243 -1.00 -3.33 -23.18
CA SER A 243 -1.56 -4.02 -22.01
C SER A 243 -2.38 -3.11 -21.12
N PHE A 244 -3.04 -3.70 -20.15
CA PHE A 244 -3.59 -3.03 -18.98
C PHE A 244 -3.28 -3.85 -17.74
N ASP A 245 -3.21 -3.17 -16.61
CA ASP A 245 -2.96 -3.77 -15.31
C ASP A 245 -4.26 -3.99 -14.55
N VAL A 246 -4.35 -5.10 -13.82
CA VAL A 246 -5.49 -5.50 -12.99
C VAL A 246 -4.98 -5.76 -11.58
N PHE A 247 -5.46 -5.00 -10.62
CA PHE A 247 -5.03 -5.08 -9.23
C PHE A 247 -6.19 -4.70 -8.28
N PRO A 248 -6.15 -5.08 -7.00
CA PRO A 248 -7.16 -4.71 -6.04
C PRO A 248 -7.31 -3.19 -5.88
N GLN A 249 -8.53 -2.73 -5.62
CA GLN A 249 -8.79 -1.32 -5.33
C GLN A 249 -7.93 -0.84 -4.15
N GLY A 250 -7.33 0.35 -4.29
CA GLY A 250 -6.45 0.93 -3.29
C GLY A 250 -5.04 0.32 -3.25
N TRP A 251 -4.66 -0.55 -4.22
CA TRP A 251 -3.29 -1.08 -4.36
C TRP A 251 -2.46 -0.24 -5.34
N ASP A 252 -2.75 1.05 -5.42
CA ASP A 252 -1.89 2.07 -6.01
C ASP A 252 -0.86 2.56 -4.97
N LYS A 253 -0.07 3.59 -5.30
CA LYS A 253 0.97 4.10 -4.40
C LYS A 253 0.45 4.62 -3.06
N THR A 254 -0.83 4.96 -2.94
CA THR A 254 -1.41 5.35 -1.64
C THR A 254 -1.42 4.22 -0.62
N TYR A 255 -1.31 2.96 -1.09
CA TYR A 255 -1.26 1.79 -0.21
C TYR A 255 -0.12 1.86 0.82
N CYS A 256 1.02 2.45 0.46
CA CYS A 256 2.15 2.59 1.37
C CYS A 256 1.86 3.54 2.56
N LEU A 257 0.92 4.48 2.40
CA LEU A 257 0.64 5.50 3.42
C LEU A 257 0.11 4.92 4.73
N GLN A 258 -0.58 3.78 4.71
CA GLN A 258 -1.06 3.10 5.93
C GLN A 258 0.07 2.72 6.90
N PHE A 259 1.31 2.60 6.42
CA PHE A 259 2.47 2.24 7.23
C PHE A 259 3.17 3.45 7.86
N VAL A 260 2.86 4.66 7.40
CA VAL A 260 3.58 5.88 7.78
C VAL A 260 2.68 7.00 8.30
N GLU A 261 1.39 7.02 7.96
CA GLU A 261 0.47 8.13 8.26
C GLU A 261 0.31 8.45 9.75
N ASN A 262 0.54 7.48 10.64
CA ASN A 262 0.47 7.69 12.10
C ASN A 262 1.84 7.99 12.73
N ASP A 263 2.93 7.80 11.99
CA ASP A 263 4.29 7.99 12.47
C ASP A 263 4.83 9.39 12.16
N PHE A 264 4.23 10.11 11.19
CA PHE A 264 4.70 11.40 10.71
C PHE A 264 3.59 12.46 10.72
N ASP A 265 3.99 13.69 11.04
CA ASP A 265 3.09 14.85 11.06
C ASP A 265 3.00 15.51 9.68
N VAL A 266 4.05 15.35 8.87
CA VAL A 266 4.14 15.85 7.50
C VAL A 266 4.78 14.79 6.61
N ILE A 267 4.13 14.47 5.49
CA ILE A 267 4.66 13.56 4.47
C ILE A 267 4.77 14.32 3.15
N HIS A 268 5.99 14.60 2.71
CA HIS A 268 6.26 15.11 1.37
C HIS A 268 6.39 13.94 0.40
N PHE A 269 5.69 13.98 -0.72
CA PHE A 269 5.83 13.01 -1.79
C PHE A 269 6.38 13.67 -3.05
N PHE A 270 7.40 13.06 -3.66
CA PHE A 270 8.03 13.52 -4.91
C PHE A 270 7.85 12.44 -5.98
N GLY A 271 7.29 12.81 -7.14
CA GLY A 271 7.05 11.90 -8.26
C GLY A 271 6.99 12.60 -9.60
N ASP A 272 7.25 11.87 -10.71
CA ASP A 272 7.28 12.41 -12.08
C ASP A 272 5.93 12.28 -12.81
N LYS A 273 5.14 11.24 -12.49
CA LYS A 273 3.87 10.94 -13.18
C LYS A 273 2.65 11.30 -12.35
N THR A 274 2.58 12.55 -11.90
CA THR A 274 1.52 13.08 -11.03
C THR A 274 0.25 13.53 -11.79
N TYR A 275 0.26 13.52 -13.11
CA TYR A 275 -0.89 13.85 -13.95
C TYR A 275 -1.97 12.75 -13.90
N PRO A 276 -3.25 13.07 -14.18
CA PRO A 276 -4.33 12.08 -14.20
C PRO A 276 -4.00 10.86 -15.08
N GLY A 277 -4.01 9.67 -14.47
CA GLY A 277 -3.63 8.41 -15.12
C GLY A 277 -2.14 8.06 -14.99
N GLY A 278 -1.32 8.93 -14.44
CA GLY A 278 0.04 8.60 -14.00
C GLY A 278 0.01 7.76 -12.71
N ASN A 279 1.02 6.95 -12.50
CA ASN A 279 1.10 6.05 -11.33
C ASN A 279 1.38 6.76 -9.99
N ASP A 280 1.71 8.08 -10.05
CA ASP A 280 1.94 8.93 -8.88
C ASP A 280 0.74 9.82 -8.56
N HIS A 281 -0.29 9.81 -9.42
CA HIS A 281 -1.40 10.75 -9.31
C HIS A 281 -2.15 10.61 -7.99
N GLU A 282 -2.52 9.41 -7.61
CA GLU A 282 -3.33 9.16 -6.43
C GLU A 282 -2.62 9.54 -5.13
N ILE A 283 -1.32 9.26 -5.01
CA ILE A 283 -0.53 9.64 -3.83
C ILE A 283 -0.19 11.13 -3.83
N PHE A 284 -0.02 11.75 -5.00
CA PHE A 284 0.19 13.20 -5.14
C PHE A 284 -1.05 13.98 -4.70
N GLU A 285 -2.26 13.56 -5.10
CA GLU A 285 -3.53 14.18 -4.73
C GLU A 285 -4.05 13.77 -3.33
N SER A 286 -3.36 12.86 -2.65
CA SER A 286 -3.78 12.38 -1.34
C SER A 286 -3.79 13.49 -0.30
N PRO A 287 -4.85 13.64 0.52
CA PRO A 287 -4.87 14.61 1.60
C PRO A 287 -3.86 14.31 2.72
N LYS A 288 -3.19 13.15 2.67
CA LYS A 288 -2.17 12.72 3.62
C LYS A 288 -0.75 13.13 3.21
N THR A 289 -0.57 13.66 2.01
CA THR A 289 0.73 14.03 1.46
C THR A 289 0.74 15.48 1.00
N ILE A 290 1.92 16.08 1.01
CA ILE A 290 2.23 17.30 0.26
C ILE A 290 2.93 16.84 -1.02
N GLY A 291 2.18 16.80 -2.12
CA GLY A 291 2.67 16.30 -3.41
C GLY A 291 3.55 17.32 -4.13
N HIS A 292 4.66 16.84 -4.70
CA HIS A 292 5.58 17.61 -5.52
C HIS A 292 5.77 16.90 -6.85
N THR A 293 5.46 17.59 -7.94
CA THR A 293 5.76 17.10 -9.30
C THR A 293 7.20 17.45 -9.65
N VAL A 294 7.98 16.46 -10.02
CA VAL A 294 9.36 16.64 -10.48
C VAL A 294 9.50 16.21 -11.93
N THR A 295 10.49 16.72 -12.62
CA THR A 295 10.72 16.48 -14.06
C THR A 295 12.03 15.73 -14.33
N SER A 296 12.90 15.65 -13.35
CA SER A 296 14.18 14.96 -13.44
C SER A 296 14.81 14.79 -12.05
N PRO A 297 15.84 13.93 -11.91
CA PRO A 297 16.61 13.82 -10.67
C PRO A 297 17.23 15.16 -10.20
N GLU A 298 17.61 16.03 -11.12
CA GLU A 298 18.12 17.39 -10.79
C GLU A 298 17.04 18.26 -10.17
N ASP A 299 15.83 18.21 -10.73
CA ASP A 299 14.67 18.95 -10.23
C ASP A 299 14.25 18.41 -8.85
N THR A 300 14.31 17.11 -8.65
CA THR A 300 14.07 16.50 -7.33
C THR A 300 15.00 17.09 -6.26
N ARG A 301 16.32 17.13 -6.51
CA ARG A 301 17.29 17.72 -5.55
C ARG A 301 16.97 19.18 -5.25
N LYS A 302 16.61 19.95 -6.27
CA LYS A 302 16.25 21.37 -6.12
C LYS A 302 15.00 21.52 -5.25
N GLN A 303 13.92 20.80 -5.56
CA GLN A 303 12.66 20.92 -4.83
C GLN A 303 12.77 20.40 -3.39
N VAL A 304 13.52 19.32 -3.14
CA VAL A 304 13.78 18.83 -1.78
C VAL A 304 14.54 19.87 -0.97
N THR A 305 15.54 20.55 -1.56
CA THR A 305 16.26 21.61 -0.88
C THR A 305 15.32 22.74 -0.50
N GLU A 306 14.52 23.25 -1.44
CA GLU A 306 13.60 24.37 -1.25
C GLU A 306 12.46 24.05 -0.28
N HIS A 307 11.88 22.86 -0.36
CA HIS A 307 10.68 22.49 0.41
C HIS A 307 10.96 21.83 1.74
N ILE A 308 12.12 21.22 1.92
CA ILE A 308 12.49 20.50 3.14
C ILE A 308 13.74 21.10 3.78
N LEU A 309 14.91 21.06 3.10
CA LEU A 309 16.20 21.37 3.76
C LEU A 309 16.31 22.82 4.20
N ASP A 310 15.80 23.78 3.42
CA ASP A 310 15.81 25.22 3.76
C ASP A 310 14.81 25.57 4.88
N LYS A 311 13.97 24.61 5.29
CA LYS A 311 12.95 24.81 6.35
C LYS A 311 13.28 24.08 7.65
N LEU A 312 14.38 23.31 7.69
CA LEU A 312 14.89 22.65 8.89
C LEU A 312 15.71 23.62 9.74
#